data_28691c3a04f3a4952a8b4681bfe0d8ae
#
_entry.id   28691c3a04f3a4952a8b4681bfe0d8ae
#
_cell.length_a   1.000
_cell.length_b   1.000
_cell.length_c   1.000
_cell.angle_alpha   90.00
_cell.angle_beta   90.00
_cell.angle_gamma   90.00
#
_symmetry.space_group_name_H-M   'P 1'
#
loop_
_entity.id
_entity.type
_entity.pdbx_description
1 polymer ?
#
loop_
_entity_poly.entity_id
_entity_poly.type
_entity_poly.pdbx_seq_one_letter_code
_entity_poly.pdbx_strand_id
1 'polypeptide(L)'
;MEKFGFTLLKERHIDYDANDRSIADYISEREPSFRVCIECGCCSATCTTGNFTTFSLRELQILLKRGENDKVRDNIKKCMLCGKCTLLCPRGVNTRNVVTLAREAFQNKMKNAV
;
A
#
# COMPACT_ATOMS: atom_id res chain seq x y z
N MET A 1 -23.15 19.28 1.68
CA MET A 1 -24.24 19.47 2.64
C MET A 1 -23.66 19.74 4.02
N GLU A 2 -23.99 20.86 4.59
CA GLU A 2 -23.52 21.21 5.94
C GLU A 2 -24.58 20.89 6.97
N LYS A 3 -24.17 20.23 8.06
CA LYS A 3 -25.00 19.98 9.22
C LYS A 3 -24.16 20.21 10.46
N PHE A 4 -24.72 20.85 11.45
CA PHE A 4 -24.08 21.09 12.75
C PHE A 4 -22.75 21.86 12.66
N GLY A 5 -22.60 22.73 11.66
CA GLY A 5 -21.44 23.60 11.53
C GLY A 5 -20.21 22.96 10.89
N PHE A 6 -20.31 21.75 10.34
CA PHE A 6 -19.22 21.14 9.60
C PHE A 6 -19.72 20.58 8.27
N THR A 7 -18.82 20.53 7.30
CA THR A 7 -19.12 20.03 5.95
C THR A 7 -19.00 18.52 5.93
N LEU A 8 -20.03 17.86 5.43
CA LEU A 8 -19.98 16.40 5.22
C LEU A 8 -19.27 16.12 3.90
N LEU A 9 -18.24 15.30 3.94
CA LEU A 9 -17.56 14.86 2.74
C LEU A 9 -18.46 13.91 1.95
N LYS A 10 -18.20 13.84 0.63
CA LYS A 10 -18.86 12.86 -0.22
C LYS A 10 -18.64 11.47 0.35
N GLU A 11 -19.68 10.65 0.32
CA GLU A 11 -19.64 9.31 0.87
C GLU A 11 -18.43 8.52 0.36
N ARG A 12 -17.68 7.97 1.29
CA ARG A 12 -16.54 7.09 1.00
C ARG A 12 -16.86 5.71 1.54
N HIS A 13 -17.55 4.95 0.71
CA HIS A 13 -17.89 3.57 1.06
C HIS A 13 -16.84 2.63 0.50
N ILE A 14 -16.24 1.82 1.37
CA ILE A 14 -15.30 0.77 0.98
C ILE A 14 -15.94 -0.56 1.32
N ASP A 15 -16.24 -1.34 0.29
CA ASP A 15 -16.75 -2.69 0.48
C ASP A 15 -15.57 -3.66 0.46
N TYR A 16 -15.11 -4.03 1.63
CA TYR A 16 -13.95 -4.90 1.81
C TYR A 16 -14.18 -6.27 1.16
N ASP A 17 -15.38 -6.80 1.24
CA ASP A 17 -15.68 -8.13 0.69
C ASP A 17 -15.76 -8.11 -0.85
N ALA A 18 -16.18 -6.98 -1.42
CA ALA A 18 -16.26 -6.82 -2.88
C ALA A 18 -14.93 -6.44 -3.51
N ASN A 19 -13.97 -5.93 -2.73
CA ASN A 19 -12.67 -5.53 -3.23
C ASN A 19 -11.82 -6.74 -3.64
N ASP A 20 -11.00 -6.53 -4.68
CA ASP A 20 -10.07 -7.55 -5.17
C ASP A 20 -8.82 -7.59 -4.30
N ARG A 21 -8.68 -8.64 -3.50
CA ARG A 21 -7.53 -8.85 -2.62
C ARG A 21 -6.51 -9.83 -3.19
N SER A 22 -6.61 -10.15 -4.47
CA SER A 22 -5.69 -11.11 -5.10
C SER A 22 -4.24 -10.66 -5.02
N ILE A 23 -3.97 -9.36 -5.14
CA ILE A 23 -2.62 -8.81 -5.05
C ILE A 23 -2.07 -8.94 -3.63
N ALA A 24 -2.89 -8.66 -2.61
CA ALA A 24 -2.49 -8.83 -1.22
C ALA A 24 -2.19 -10.30 -0.91
N ASP A 25 -2.99 -11.21 -1.42
CA ASP A 25 -2.77 -12.65 -1.26
C ASP A 25 -1.47 -13.09 -1.94
N TYR A 26 -1.23 -12.61 -3.15
CA TYR A 26 0.00 -12.86 -3.90
C TYR A 26 1.23 -12.44 -3.09
N ILE A 27 1.20 -11.24 -2.52
CA ILE A 27 2.30 -10.71 -1.71
C ILE A 27 2.46 -11.55 -0.43
N SER A 28 1.38 -11.87 0.25
CA SER A 28 1.39 -12.62 1.52
C SER A 28 1.98 -14.02 1.37
N GLU A 29 1.74 -14.66 0.24
CA GLU A 29 2.29 -15.99 -0.04
C GLU A 29 3.81 -15.95 -0.25
N ARG A 30 4.31 -14.90 -0.89
CA ARG A 30 5.73 -14.78 -1.24
C ARG A 30 6.56 -14.04 -0.21
N GLU A 31 5.91 -13.16 0.55
CA GLU A 31 6.57 -12.41 1.62
C GLU A 31 5.70 -12.46 2.87
N PRO A 32 5.85 -13.51 3.70
CA PRO A 32 5.00 -13.66 4.91
C PRO A 32 5.08 -12.49 5.88
N SER A 33 6.19 -11.75 5.91
CA SER A 33 6.35 -10.60 6.81
C SER A 33 5.33 -9.49 6.53
N PHE A 34 4.73 -9.46 5.34
CA PHE A 34 3.67 -8.52 5.00
C PHE A 34 2.49 -8.59 5.98
N ARG A 35 2.22 -9.78 6.52
CA ARG A 35 1.10 -10.01 7.43
C ARG A 35 1.29 -9.43 8.82
N VAL A 36 2.55 -9.19 9.23
CA VAL A 36 2.84 -8.72 10.59
C VAL A 36 2.93 -7.21 10.71
N CYS A 37 2.71 -6.49 9.62
CA CYS A 37 2.70 -5.02 9.64
C CYS A 37 1.60 -4.49 10.54
N ILE A 38 1.96 -3.58 11.45
CA ILE A 38 1.03 -2.94 12.39
C ILE A 38 0.69 -1.50 12.01
N GLU A 39 1.08 -1.09 10.81
CA GLU A 39 0.82 0.25 10.26
C GLU A 39 1.33 1.39 11.16
N CYS A 40 2.45 1.19 11.84
CA CYS A 40 3.01 2.18 12.77
C CYS A 40 3.57 3.44 12.10
N GLY A 41 3.92 3.35 10.80
CA GLY A 41 4.38 4.51 10.04
C GLY A 41 5.88 4.78 10.08
N CYS A 42 6.69 3.96 10.74
CA CYS A 42 8.15 4.14 10.78
C CYS A 42 8.77 4.10 9.37
N CYS A 43 8.26 3.23 8.51
CA CYS A 43 8.72 3.14 7.11
C CYS A 43 8.46 4.43 6.34
N SER A 44 7.29 5.03 6.53
CA SER A 44 6.95 6.30 5.86
C SER A 44 7.75 7.47 6.37
N ALA A 45 8.04 7.47 7.67
CA ALA A 45 8.81 8.55 8.28
C ALA A 45 10.24 8.63 7.73
N THR A 46 10.83 7.50 7.33
CA THR A 46 12.19 7.45 6.79
C THR A 46 12.24 7.47 5.27
N CYS A 47 11.10 7.33 4.58
CA CYS A 47 11.07 7.18 3.14
C CYS A 47 11.56 8.43 2.42
N THR A 48 12.60 8.28 1.58
CA THR A 48 13.16 9.39 0.82
C THR A 48 12.13 9.97 -0.15
N THR A 49 11.41 9.11 -0.86
CA THR A 49 10.35 9.54 -1.78
C THR A 49 9.22 10.24 -1.02
N GLY A 50 8.86 9.75 0.15
CA GLY A 50 7.79 10.33 0.97
C GLY A 50 8.12 11.71 1.49
N ASN A 51 9.41 12.07 1.63
CA ASN A 51 9.83 13.38 2.07
C ASN A 51 9.67 14.44 0.96
N PHE A 52 9.65 14.03 -0.30
CA PHE A 52 9.59 14.94 -1.45
C PHE A 52 8.27 14.85 -2.22
N THR A 53 7.46 13.83 -1.96
CA THR A 53 6.18 13.62 -2.64
C THR A 53 5.11 13.25 -1.63
N THR A 54 3.90 13.00 -2.12
CA THR A 54 2.79 12.53 -1.29
C THR A 54 2.82 11.01 -1.06
N PHE A 55 3.88 10.34 -1.48
CA PHE A 55 4.00 8.88 -1.32
C PHE A 55 4.10 8.50 0.16
N SER A 56 3.32 7.49 0.57
CA SER A 56 3.36 6.93 1.92
C SER A 56 3.34 5.41 1.83
N LEU A 57 4.42 4.77 2.30
CA LEU A 57 4.50 3.31 2.30
C LEU A 57 3.52 2.69 3.29
N ARG A 58 3.28 3.37 4.41
CA ARG A 58 2.26 2.94 5.38
C ARG A 58 0.88 2.88 4.73
N GLU A 59 0.50 3.94 4.04
CA GLU A 59 -0.77 4.00 3.33
C GLU A 59 -0.85 2.94 2.24
N LEU A 60 0.25 2.73 1.51
CA LEU A 60 0.33 1.72 0.46
C LEU A 60 0.04 0.32 1.00
N GLN A 61 0.60 -0.03 2.15
CA GLN A 61 0.35 -1.33 2.77
C GLN A 61 -1.10 -1.48 3.22
N ILE A 62 -1.68 -0.43 3.78
CA ILE A 62 -3.09 -0.43 4.19
C ILE A 62 -4.00 -0.63 2.97
N LEU A 63 -3.73 0.10 1.90
CA LEU A 63 -4.52 0.01 0.67
C LEU A 63 -4.41 -1.37 0.02
N LEU A 64 -3.23 -1.97 0.03
CA LEU A 64 -3.03 -3.33 -0.47
C LEU A 64 -3.89 -4.33 0.29
N LYS A 65 -3.90 -4.25 1.61
CA LYS A 65 -4.68 -5.15 2.46
C LYS A 65 -6.19 -4.97 2.28
N ARG A 66 -6.63 -3.76 1.95
CA ARG A 66 -8.04 -3.46 1.67
C ARG A 66 -8.48 -3.84 0.27
N GLY A 67 -7.53 -4.03 -0.64
CA GLY A 67 -7.83 -4.30 -2.03
C GLY A 67 -8.13 -3.06 -2.87
N GLU A 68 -7.75 -1.87 -2.41
CA GLU A 68 -7.91 -0.62 -3.16
C GLU A 68 -6.77 -0.47 -4.17
N ASN A 69 -6.73 -1.34 -5.15
CA ASN A 69 -5.59 -1.53 -6.05
C ASN A 69 -5.33 -0.33 -6.97
N ASP A 70 -6.34 0.43 -7.34
CA ASP A 70 -6.18 1.57 -8.25
C ASP A 70 -5.27 2.63 -7.66
N LYS A 71 -5.46 2.95 -6.37
CA LYS A 71 -4.63 3.93 -5.67
C LYS A 71 -3.20 3.43 -5.50
N VAL A 72 -3.04 2.15 -5.22
CA VAL A 72 -1.72 1.53 -5.09
C VAL A 72 -0.97 1.58 -6.41
N ARG A 73 -1.65 1.28 -7.51
CA ARG A 73 -1.04 1.28 -8.85
C ARG A 73 -0.42 2.63 -9.18
N ASP A 74 -1.12 3.71 -8.85
CA ASP A 74 -0.64 5.06 -9.15
C ASP A 74 0.55 5.45 -8.27
N ASN A 75 0.56 5.02 -7.00
CA ASN A 75 1.57 5.43 -6.03
C ASN A 75 2.81 4.54 -6.01
N ILE A 76 2.67 3.26 -6.36
CA ILE A 76 3.76 2.29 -6.23
C ILE A 76 4.97 2.63 -7.08
N LYS A 77 4.76 3.33 -8.18
CA LYS A 77 5.83 3.74 -9.11
C LYS A 77 6.77 4.78 -8.50
N LYS A 78 6.33 5.47 -7.46
CA LYS A 78 7.11 6.52 -6.81
C LYS A 78 8.23 5.96 -5.93
N CYS A 79 8.12 4.72 -5.49
CA CYS A 79 9.13 4.08 -4.66
C CYS A 79 10.42 3.84 -5.44
N MET A 80 11.55 4.30 -4.90
CA MET A 80 12.87 4.14 -5.52
C MET A 80 13.61 2.90 -5.03
N LEU A 81 12.99 2.07 -4.22
CA LEU A 81 13.54 0.80 -3.72
C LEU A 81 14.86 0.96 -2.95
N CYS A 82 15.02 2.05 -2.20
CA CYS A 82 16.25 2.31 -1.43
C CYS A 82 16.43 1.37 -0.24
N GLY A 83 15.34 0.78 0.28
CA GLY A 83 15.40 -0.20 1.35
C GLY A 83 15.49 0.35 2.77
N LYS A 84 15.49 1.66 2.98
CA LYS A 84 15.56 2.25 4.32
C LYS A 84 14.41 1.82 5.22
N CYS A 85 13.21 1.71 4.65
CA CYS A 85 12.02 1.29 5.38
C CYS A 85 12.16 -0.10 5.99
N THR A 86 12.84 -1.00 5.29
CA THR A 86 13.10 -2.37 5.78
C THR A 86 13.93 -2.35 7.05
N LEU A 87 14.92 -1.46 7.11
CA LEU A 87 15.83 -1.36 8.26
C LEU A 87 15.15 -0.80 9.49
N LEU A 88 14.14 0.06 9.32
CA LEU A 88 13.48 0.75 10.43
C LEU A 88 12.16 0.12 10.87
N CYS A 89 11.71 -0.91 10.19
CA CYS A 89 10.46 -1.56 10.57
C CYS A 89 10.63 -2.36 11.87
N PRO A 90 9.90 -2.01 12.95
CA PRO A 90 10.01 -2.71 14.23
C PRO A 90 9.46 -4.14 14.19
N ARG A 91 8.63 -4.43 13.19
CA ARG A 91 8.04 -5.77 13.00
C ARG A 91 8.84 -6.64 12.04
N GLY A 92 9.91 -6.11 11.45
CA GLY A 92 10.74 -6.87 10.53
C GLY A 92 10.09 -7.14 9.18
N VAL A 93 9.16 -6.30 8.75
CA VAL A 93 8.54 -6.43 7.43
C VAL A 93 9.56 -6.07 6.35
N ASN A 94 9.71 -6.95 5.36
CA ASN A 94 10.56 -6.65 4.19
C ASN A 94 9.78 -5.78 3.21
N THR A 95 9.66 -4.50 3.53
CA THR A 95 8.85 -3.55 2.79
C THR A 95 9.31 -3.36 1.35
N ARG A 96 10.63 -3.41 1.12
CA ARG A 96 11.18 -3.32 -0.23
C ARG A 96 10.68 -4.48 -1.11
N ASN A 97 10.68 -5.69 -0.56
CA ASN A 97 10.17 -6.86 -1.28
C ASN A 97 8.66 -6.78 -1.50
N VAL A 98 7.91 -6.23 -0.54
CA VAL A 98 6.47 -5.99 -0.68
C VAL A 98 6.20 -5.10 -1.90
N VAL A 99 6.94 -4.01 -2.05
CA VAL A 99 6.80 -3.10 -3.19
C VAL A 99 7.16 -3.81 -4.49
N THR A 100 8.24 -4.58 -4.50
CA THR A 100 8.68 -5.33 -5.67
C THR A 100 7.63 -6.34 -6.12
N LEU A 101 7.08 -7.10 -5.18
CA LEU A 101 6.04 -8.09 -5.46
C LEU A 101 4.73 -7.43 -5.91
N ALA A 102 4.39 -6.29 -5.34
CA ALA A 102 3.21 -5.55 -5.75
C ALA A 102 3.34 -5.07 -7.20
N ARG A 103 4.50 -4.52 -7.57
CA ARG A 103 4.78 -4.13 -8.96
C ARG A 103 4.66 -5.31 -9.90
N GLU A 104 5.23 -6.43 -9.53
CA GLU A 104 5.17 -7.67 -10.33
C GLU A 104 3.73 -8.15 -10.49
N ALA A 105 2.96 -8.15 -9.41
CA ALA A 105 1.57 -8.57 -9.43
C ALA A 105 0.72 -7.69 -10.36
N PHE A 106 0.93 -6.38 -10.32
CA PHE A 106 0.22 -5.45 -11.20
C PHE A 106 0.60 -5.66 -12.67
N GLN A 107 1.87 -5.91 -12.96
CA GLN A 107 2.32 -6.21 -14.31
C GLN A 107 1.67 -7.49 -14.85
N ASN A 108 1.64 -8.54 -14.03
CA ASN A 108 1.01 -9.81 -14.40
C ASN A 108 -0.49 -9.64 -14.65
N LYS A 109 -1.16 -8.87 -13.81
CA LYS A 109 -2.59 -8.61 -13.96
C LYS A 109 -2.88 -7.83 -15.24
N MET A 110 -2.04 -6.86 -15.59
CA MET A 110 -2.19 -6.11 -16.84
C MET A 110 -2.00 -7.01 -18.06
N LYS A 111 -1.04 -7.94 -18.03
CA LYS A 111 -0.83 -8.90 -19.12
C LYS A 111 -2.03 -9.83 -19.28
N ASN A 112 -2.65 -10.22 -18.17
CA ASN A 112 -3.78 -11.13 -18.19
C ASN A 112 -5.10 -10.43 -18.55
N ALA A 113 -5.13 -9.10 -18.47
CA ALA A 113 -6.32 -8.30 -18.77
C ALA A 113 -6.47 -7.96 -20.26
N VAL A 114 -5.54 -8.37 -21.09
CA VAL A 114 -5.55 -8.10 -22.53
C VAL A 114 -6.41 -9.12 -23.28
#